data_99e3a1f5b824ac1f6050dea91a7c5bc0
#
_entry.id   99e3a1f5b824ac1f6050dea91a7c5bc0
#
_cell.length_a   1.000
_cell.length_b   1.000
_cell.length_c   1.000
_cell.angle_alpha   90.00
_cell.angle_beta   90.00
_cell.angle_gamma   90.00
#
_symmetry.space_group_name_H-M   'P 1'
#
loop_
_entity.id
_entity.type
_entity.pdbx_description
1 polymer ?
#
loop_
_entity_poly.entity_id
_entity_poly.type
_entity_poly.pdbx_seq_one_letter_code
_entity_poly.pdbx_strand_id
1 'polypeptide(L)'
;SEMCIRDRDIIEWDTRKPLGQIPQVEQTYSVVGNMNEHQVAITESTFGGRPELVDTTGIMDYGSLIYVTLQRSKTAREAIRIMTDLVKDYGYYSSGETFSIADKNEAWVMEMIGKGPGNKGAVWVAIRIPDDCISAHANQSRIQQIPFDDKENCIYSPDVVSFAREKGYFSGRDKDFSFQKAYCPYDFSALRGCEARVWSFFRKYDKSMDQYMDLIK
;
A
#
# COMPACT_ATOMS: atom_id res chain seq x y z
N SER A 1 11.45 32.47 -20.65
CA SER A 1 11.81 32.40 -19.22
C SER A 1 11.71 30.95 -18.82
N GLU A 2 12.84 30.30 -18.58
CA GLU A 2 12.86 29.00 -17.92
C GLU A 2 12.19 29.13 -16.55
N MET A 3 11.00 28.55 -16.43
CA MET A 3 10.32 28.45 -15.15
C MET A 3 11.15 27.48 -14.33
N CYS A 4 11.85 27.96 -13.30
CA CYS A 4 12.59 27.13 -12.37
C CYS A 4 11.60 26.18 -11.71
N ILE A 5 11.57 24.93 -12.14
CA ILE A 5 10.90 23.86 -11.42
C ILE A 5 11.66 23.76 -10.09
N ARG A 6 11.02 24.19 -9.00
CA ARG A 6 11.63 24.05 -7.68
C ARG A 6 11.56 22.59 -7.30
N ASP A 7 12.69 22.03 -6.90
CA ASP A 7 12.70 20.70 -6.32
C ASP A 7 11.95 20.72 -4.97
N ARG A 8 11.32 19.62 -4.65
CA ARG A 8 10.62 19.39 -3.39
C ARG A 8 11.44 18.48 -2.51
N ASP A 9 11.74 18.93 -1.31
CA ASP A 9 12.39 18.11 -0.29
C ASP A 9 11.44 16.98 0.17
N ILE A 10 11.98 15.78 0.25
CA ILE A 10 11.34 14.62 0.85
C ILE A 10 12.01 14.37 2.20
N ILE A 11 11.18 14.41 3.24
CA ILE A 11 11.58 14.28 4.64
C ILE A 11 10.80 13.11 5.21
N GLU A 12 11.49 12.14 5.78
CA GLU A 12 10.87 10.99 6.44
C GLU A 12 9.82 11.46 7.46
N TRP A 13 8.65 10.88 7.38
CA TRP A 13 7.50 11.33 8.15
C TRP A 13 7.72 11.25 9.66
N ASP A 14 8.27 10.14 10.14
CA ASP A 14 8.41 9.87 11.57
C ASP A 14 9.62 10.55 12.21
N THR A 15 10.79 10.41 11.58
CA THR A 15 12.07 10.86 12.16
C THR A 15 12.47 12.28 11.75
N ARG A 16 11.82 12.83 10.72
CA ARG A 16 12.17 14.11 10.07
C ARG A 16 13.53 14.11 9.37
N LYS A 17 14.09 12.95 9.11
CA LYS A 17 15.33 12.80 8.38
C LYS A 17 15.13 13.21 6.90
N PRO A 18 16.01 14.06 6.35
CA PRO A 18 16.00 14.32 4.90
C PRO A 18 16.33 13.04 4.13
N LEU A 19 15.47 12.68 3.15
CA LEU A 19 15.66 11.51 2.30
C LEU A 19 16.16 11.88 0.91
N GLY A 20 15.77 13.03 0.37
CA GLY A 20 16.16 13.49 -0.96
C GLY A 20 15.25 14.57 -1.50
N GLN A 21 15.25 14.72 -2.82
CA GLN A 21 14.43 15.70 -3.52
C GLN A 21 13.76 15.07 -4.73
N ILE A 22 12.58 15.56 -5.08
CA ILE A 22 11.85 15.21 -6.30
C ILE A 22 11.42 16.47 -7.03
N PRO A 23 11.22 16.45 -8.35
CA PRO A 23 10.68 17.58 -9.09
C PRO A 23 9.29 17.97 -8.56
N GLN A 24 9.09 19.27 -8.30
CA GLN A 24 7.78 19.78 -7.96
C GLN A 24 6.94 19.96 -9.23
N VAL A 25 5.68 19.57 -9.17
CA VAL A 25 4.73 19.80 -10.25
C VAL A 25 4.31 21.26 -10.30
N GLU A 26 3.85 21.72 -11.46
CA GLU A 26 3.45 23.11 -11.67
C GLU A 26 2.29 23.52 -10.76
N GLN A 27 1.34 22.61 -10.53
CA GLN A 27 0.18 22.84 -9.68
C GLN A 27 0.00 21.70 -8.68
N THR A 28 -0.26 22.04 -7.42
CA THR A 28 -0.61 21.09 -6.37
C THR A 28 -2.00 21.37 -5.84
N TYR A 29 -2.70 20.32 -5.40
CA TYR A 29 -4.00 20.42 -4.76
C TYR A 29 -3.87 20.66 -3.27
N SER A 30 -4.88 21.33 -2.70
CA SER A 30 -4.97 21.54 -1.25
C SER A 30 -5.25 20.23 -0.53
N VAL A 31 -4.52 19.98 0.55
CA VAL A 31 -4.64 18.76 1.37
C VAL A 31 -4.93 19.15 2.82
N VAL A 32 -5.92 18.52 3.42
CA VAL A 32 -6.24 18.64 4.85
C VAL A 32 -6.27 17.24 5.45
N GLY A 33 -5.37 16.98 6.38
CA GLY A 33 -5.16 15.63 6.90
C GLY A 33 -4.84 14.64 5.77
N ASN A 34 -5.67 13.62 5.62
CA ASN A 34 -5.51 12.56 4.62
C ASN A 34 -6.48 12.67 3.43
N MET A 35 -6.99 13.87 3.14
CA MET A 35 -7.90 14.11 2.03
C MET A 35 -7.52 15.39 1.28
N ASN A 36 -7.73 15.42 -0.05
CA ASN A 36 -7.53 16.59 -0.88
C ASN A 36 -8.85 17.26 -1.31
N GLU A 37 -8.76 18.42 -1.96
CA GLU A 37 -9.91 19.19 -2.46
C GLU A 37 -10.77 18.48 -3.52
N HIS A 38 -10.25 17.40 -4.15
CA HIS A 38 -10.99 16.55 -5.08
C HIS A 38 -11.67 15.36 -4.38
N GLN A 39 -11.65 15.32 -3.03
CA GLN A 39 -12.19 14.22 -2.20
C GLN A 39 -11.47 12.89 -2.39
N VAL A 40 -10.21 12.92 -2.84
CA VAL A 40 -9.34 11.74 -2.76
C VAL A 40 -8.82 11.63 -1.33
N ALA A 41 -9.01 10.48 -0.72
CA ALA A 41 -8.53 10.17 0.63
C ALA A 41 -7.57 8.98 0.57
N ILE A 42 -6.46 9.07 1.32
CA ILE A 42 -5.48 7.99 1.47
C ILE A 42 -5.13 7.83 2.94
N THR A 43 -5.36 6.65 3.49
CA THR A 43 -4.93 6.26 4.84
C THR A 43 -4.11 4.99 4.77
N GLU A 44 -3.41 4.63 5.85
CA GLU A 44 -2.57 3.45 5.85
C GLU A 44 -2.63 2.66 7.16
N SER A 45 -2.05 1.45 7.13
CA SER A 45 -1.55 0.73 8.29
C SER A 45 -0.32 -0.08 7.92
N THR A 46 0.75 0.09 8.68
CA THR A 46 2.00 -0.64 8.50
C THR A 46 1.82 -2.12 8.83
N PHE A 47 2.04 -3.01 7.87
CA PHE A 47 2.09 -4.45 8.14
C PHE A 47 3.52 -4.98 8.34
N GLY A 48 4.53 -4.15 8.08
CA GLY A 48 5.94 -4.52 8.20
C GLY A 48 6.39 -5.45 7.08
N GLY A 49 6.00 -6.70 7.15
CA GLY A 49 6.38 -7.73 6.19
C GLY A 49 7.80 -8.22 6.39
N ARG A 50 8.47 -8.59 5.31
CA ARG A 50 9.85 -9.10 5.35
C ARG A 50 10.84 -7.96 5.54
N PRO A 51 11.61 -7.92 6.65
CA PRO A 51 12.49 -6.79 6.97
C PRO A 51 13.62 -6.60 5.94
N GLU A 52 14.06 -7.68 5.28
CA GLU A 52 15.08 -7.62 4.23
C GLU A 52 14.62 -6.87 2.96
N LEU A 53 13.33 -6.58 2.83
CA LEU A 53 12.77 -5.84 1.71
C LEU A 53 12.68 -4.33 1.94
N VAL A 54 13.04 -3.84 3.11
CA VAL A 54 13.14 -2.39 3.36
C VAL A 54 14.30 -1.81 2.56
N ASP A 55 14.02 -0.87 1.67
CA ASP A 55 15.05 -0.19 0.87
C ASP A 55 15.45 1.14 1.51
N THR A 56 16.54 1.11 2.28
CA THR A 56 17.08 2.32 2.94
C THR A 56 17.75 3.31 1.98
N THR A 57 17.82 2.98 0.68
CA THR A 57 18.33 3.87 -0.39
C THR A 57 17.22 4.58 -1.15
N GLY A 58 15.97 4.15 -0.98
CA GLY A 58 14.79 4.84 -1.50
C GLY A 58 14.58 6.17 -0.79
N ILE A 59 13.87 7.11 -1.46
CA ILE A 59 13.60 8.43 -0.89
C ILE A 59 12.10 8.68 -0.62
N MET A 60 11.21 7.79 -1.06
CA MET A 60 9.77 7.91 -0.79
C MET A 60 9.38 7.04 0.41
N ASP A 61 9.20 7.66 1.57
CA ASP A 61 8.57 7.01 2.72
C ASP A 61 7.03 7.03 2.59
N TYR A 62 6.33 6.23 3.40
CA TYR A 62 4.86 6.08 3.31
C TYR A 62 4.12 7.41 3.49
N GLY A 63 4.52 8.25 4.44
CA GLY A 63 3.86 9.51 4.74
C GLY A 63 4.07 10.55 3.64
N SER A 64 5.30 10.70 3.13
CA SER A 64 5.60 11.56 1.98
C SER A 64 4.88 11.05 0.73
N LEU A 65 4.80 9.73 0.54
CA LEU A 65 4.09 9.12 -0.59
C LEU A 65 2.60 9.50 -0.57
N ILE A 66 1.93 9.38 0.59
CA ILE A 66 0.53 9.79 0.76
C ILE A 66 0.37 11.28 0.43
N TYR A 67 1.15 12.13 1.07
CA TYR A 67 0.98 13.58 0.95
C TYR A 67 1.26 14.09 -0.46
N VAL A 68 2.35 13.63 -1.09
CA VAL A 68 2.69 14.00 -2.48
C VAL A 68 1.63 13.53 -3.46
N THR A 69 1.11 12.31 -3.25
CA THR A 69 0.05 11.76 -4.09
C THR A 69 -1.25 12.56 -3.98
N LEU A 70 -1.67 12.89 -2.75
CA LEU A 70 -2.86 13.72 -2.53
C LEU A 70 -2.74 15.10 -3.19
N GLN A 71 -1.54 15.68 -3.23
CA GLN A 71 -1.31 16.96 -3.92
C GLN A 71 -1.36 16.86 -5.45
N ARG A 72 -1.37 15.66 -6.03
CA ARG A 72 -1.23 15.43 -7.47
C ARG A 72 -2.37 14.64 -8.10
N SER A 73 -3.29 14.07 -7.31
CA SER A 73 -4.35 13.16 -7.79
C SER A 73 -5.74 13.78 -7.69
N LYS A 74 -6.63 13.40 -8.63
CA LYS A 74 -8.04 13.80 -8.66
C LYS A 74 -9.00 12.61 -8.46
N THR A 75 -8.49 11.39 -8.59
CA THR A 75 -9.26 10.15 -8.43
C THR A 75 -8.43 9.08 -7.71
N ALA A 76 -9.09 8.07 -7.17
CA ALA A 76 -8.42 6.93 -6.52
C ALA A 76 -7.47 6.20 -7.48
N ARG A 77 -7.89 5.97 -8.72
CA ARG A 77 -7.04 5.31 -9.74
C ARG A 77 -5.82 6.16 -10.11
N GLU A 78 -6.01 7.46 -10.22
CA GLU A 78 -4.87 8.37 -10.46
C GLU A 78 -3.90 8.37 -9.27
N ALA A 79 -4.43 8.31 -8.03
CA ALA A 79 -3.61 8.19 -6.84
C ALA A 79 -2.76 6.91 -6.86
N ILE A 80 -3.35 5.75 -7.16
CA ILE A 80 -2.62 4.48 -7.29
C ILE A 80 -1.50 4.61 -8.32
N ARG A 81 -1.79 5.16 -9.50
CA ARG A 81 -0.79 5.36 -10.56
C ARG A 81 0.36 6.26 -10.09
N ILE A 82 0.04 7.41 -9.48
CA ILE A 82 1.06 8.35 -8.99
C ILE A 82 1.92 7.71 -7.89
N MET A 83 1.31 7.01 -6.92
CA MET A 83 2.05 6.31 -5.88
C MET A 83 3.05 5.31 -6.46
N THR A 84 2.60 4.52 -7.42
CA THR A 84 3.42 3.47 -8.03
C THR A 84 4.51 4.03 -8.95
N ASP A 85 4.24 5.12 -9.67
CA ASP A 85 5.25 5.85 -10.46
C ASP A 85 6.31 6.47 -9.54
N LEU A 86 5.90 7.12 -8.44
CA LEU A 86 6.84 7.72 -7.49
C LEU A 86 7.78 6.69 -6.87
N VAL A 87 7.29 5.54 -6.42
CA VAL A 87 8.16 4.52 -5.84
C VAL A 87 9.04 3.84 -6.88
N LYS A 88 8.57 3.71 -8.12
CA LYS A 88 9.36 3.22 -9.24
C LYS A 88 10.53 4.14 -9.54
N ASP A 89 10.30 5.44 -9.58
CA ASP A 89 11.29 6.44 -9.98
C ASP A 89 12.26 6.79 -8.85
N TYR A 90 11.78 6.77 -7.60
CA TYR A 90 12.52 7.29 -6.43
C TYR A 90 12.84 6.24 -5.36
N GLY A 91 12.34 5.02 -5.50
CA GLY A 91 12.48 3.96 -4.49
C GLY A 91 11.54 4.12 -3.31
N TYR A 92 11.29 3.02 -2.59
CA TYR A 92 10.36 2.97 -1.46
C TYR A 92 11.12 2.71 -0.15
N TYR A 93 11.18 3.71 0.72
CA TYR A 93 11.99 3.70 1.93
C TYR A 93 11.36 2.94 3.10
N SER A 94 10.01 2.87 3.18
CA SER A 94 9.31 2.29 4.33
C SER A 94 9.24 0.75 4.30
N SER A 95 8.83 0.16 5.40
CA SER A 95 8.40 -1.24 5.48
C SER A 95 7.08 -1.46 4.72
N GLY A 96 6.52 -2.67 4.76
CA GLY A 96 5.28 -2.97 4.05
C GLY A 96 4.08 -2.19 4.61
N GLU A 97 3.26 -1.63 3.70
CA GLU A 97 2.09 -0.81 4.02
C GLU A 97 0.83 -1.28 3.29
N THR A 98 -0.28 -1.27 4.00
CA THR A 98 -1.62 -1.34 3.41
C THR A 98 -2.20 0.05 3.34
N PHE A 99 -2.51 0.52 2.13
CA PHE A 99 -3.18 1.81 1.89
C PHE A 99 -4.66 1.58 1.61
N SER A 100 -5.54 2.34 2.27
CA SER A 100 -6.92 2.54 1.84
C SER A 100 -6.97 3.81 1.01
N ILE A 101 -7.39 3.69 -0.24
CA ILE A 101 -7.45 4.78 -1.22
C ILE A 101 -8.88 4.91 -1.71
N ALA A 102 -9.48 6.08 -1.57
CA ALA A 102 -10.87 6.28 -1.97
C ALA A 102 -11.07 7.65 -2.62
N ASP A 103 -12.06 7.72 -3.49
CA ASP A 103 -12.66 8.94 -3.95
C ASP A 103 -14.20 8.84 -3.82
N LYS A 104 -14.94 9.79 -4.39
CA LYS A 104 -16.41 9.80 -4.32
C LYS A 104 -17.12 8.64 -5.04
N ASN A 105 -16.39 7.87 -5.86
CA ASN A 105 -16.97 6.85 -6.74
C ASN A 105 -16.51 5.43 -6.37
N GLU A 106 -15.29 5.26 -5.84
CA GLU A 106 -14.73 3.95 -5.59
C GLU A 106 -13.73 3.95 -4.43
N ALA A 107 -13.55 2.77 -3.82
CA ALA A 107 -12.58 2.52 -2.77
C ALA A 107 -11.67 1.35 -3.14
N TRP A 108 -10.40 1.46 -2.77
CA TRP A 108 -9.35 0.50 -3.06
C TRP A 108 -8.54 0.16 -1.81
N VAL A 109 -8.11 -1.07 -1.72
CA VAL A 109 -7.04 -1.49 -0.80
C VAL A 109 -5.81 -1.77 -1.65
N MET A 110 -4.69 -1.12 -1.35
CA MET A 110 -3.40 -1.37 -2.00
C MET A 110 -2.39 -1.81 -0.96
N GLU A 111 -1.71 -2.91 -1.20
CA GLU A 111 -0.60 -3.39 -0.40
C GLU A 111 0.71 -3.26 -1.17
N MET A 112 1.73 -2.73 -0.50
CA MET A 112 3.02 -2.41 -1.11
C MET A 112 4.15 -2.75 -0.15
N ILE A 113 5.25 -3.28 -0.70
CA ILE A 113 6.50 -3.51 0.04
C ILE A 113 7.69 -3.28 -0.90
N GLY A 114 8.79 -2.78 -0.36
CA GLY A 114 10.03 -2.56 -1.11
C GLY A 114 10.65 -3.84 -1.67
N LYS A 115 11.74 -3.69 -2.38
CA LYS A 115 12.50 -4.81 -2.99
C LYS A 115 13.87 -5.05 -2.33
N GLY A 116 14.13 -4.34 -1.22
CA GLY A 116 15.40 -4.39 -0.52
C GLY A 116 16.47 -3.48 -1.11
N PRO A 117 17.56 -3.26 -0.38
CA PRO A 117 18.61 -2.33 -0.77
C PRO A 117 19.18 -2.61 -2.17
N GLY A 118 19.33 -1.57 -2.97
CA GLY A 118 19.84 -1.65 -4.33
C GLY A 118 18.81 -2.08 -5.40
N ASN A 119 17.58 -2.42 -5.00
CA ASN A 119 16.50 -2.78 -5.92
C ASN A 119 15.41 -1.71 -5.87
N LYS A 120 15.58 -0.66 -6.68
CA LYS A 120 14.65 0.46 -6.72
C LYS A 120 13.21 0.01 -7.04
N GLY A 121 12.23 0.61 -6.36
CA GLY A 121 10.82 0.35 -6.56
C GLY A 121 10.19 -0.49 -5.46
N ALA A 122 9.01 -1.00 -5.75
CA ALA A 122 8.24 -1.83 -4.84
C ALA A 122 7.48 -2.91 -5.61
N VAL A 123 7.10 -3.98 -4.93
CA VAL A 123 6.03 -4.88 -5.38
C VAL A 123 4.74 -4.48 -4.68
N TRP A 124 3.65 -4.51 -5.42
CA TRP A 124 2.38 -4.02 -4.91
C TRP A 124 1.19 -4.65 -5.65
N VAL A 125 0.05 -4.62 -5.00
CA VAL A 125 -1.25 -5.01 -5.56
C VAL A 125 -2.33 -4.10 -5.01
N ALA A 126 -3.23 -3.63 -5.86
CA ALA A 126 -4.39 -2.83 -5.49
C ALA A 126 -5.67 -3.54 -5.96
N ILE A 127 -6.64 -3.70 -5.06
CA ILE A 127 -7.93 -4.34 -5.33
C ILE A 127 -9.05 -3.35 -4.98
N ARG A 128 -9.95 -3.15 -5.93
CA ARG A 128 -11.17 -2.36 -5.72
C ARG A 128 -12.11 -3.10 -4.76
N ILE A 129 -12.64 -2.38 -3.80
CA ILE A 129 -13.66 -2.91 -2.89
C ILE A 129 -15.01 -2.78 -3.59
N PRO A 130 -15.79 -3.88 -3.75
CA PRO A 130 -17.13 -3.81 -4.32
C PRO A 130 -18.03 -2.87 -3.54
N ASP A 131 -18.97 -2.22 -4.23
CA ASP A 131 -19.79 -1.15 -3.65
C ASP A 131 -20.72 -1.64 -2.52
N ASP A 132 -21.02 -2.94 -2.47
CA ASP A 132 -21.83 -3.60 -1.44
C ASP A 132 -20.99 -4.27 -0.33
N CYS A 133 -19.67 -4.06 -0.34
CA CYS A 133 -18.74 -4.66 0.60
C CYS A 133 -18.10 -3.62 1.53
N ILE A 134 -17.64 -4.10 2.67
CA ILE A 134 -16.80 -3.35 3.61
C ILE A 134 -15.42 -4.00 3.69
N SER A 135 -14.40 -3.20 3.94
CA SER A 135 -13.03 -3.67 4.13
C SER A 135 -12.43 -3.11 5.41
N ALA A 136 -11.50 -3.84 5.99
CA ALA A 136 -10.72 -3.40 7.14
C ALA A 136 -9.36 -4.08 7.13
N HIS A 137 -8.34 -3.37 7.59
CA HIS A 137 -7.00 -3.89 7.82
C HIS A 137 -6.42 -3.31 9.13
N ALA A 138 -5.49 -4.01 9.73
CA ALA A 138 -4.89 -3.61 11.00
C ALA A 138 -3.50 -4.23 11.17
N ASN A 139 -2.49 -3.59 10.59
CA ASN A 139 -1.07 -3.96 10.68
C ASN A 139 -0.75 -5.40 10.25
N GLN A 140 -1.50 -5.94 9.29
CA GLN A 140 -1.25 -7.21 8.64
C GLN A 140 -1.72 -7.14 7.19
N SER A 141 -0.92 -7.67 6.26
CA SER A 141 -1.32 -7.82 4.86
C SER A 141 -2.55 -8.72 4.75
N ARG A 142 -3.53 -8.31 3.97
CA ARG A 142 -4.83 -8.99 3.82
C ARG A 142 -5.07 -9.55 2.44
N ILE A 143 -4.36 -9.05 1.43
CA ILE A 143 -4.51 -9.52 0.06
C ILE A 143 -3.84 -10.88 -0.07
N GLN A 144 -4.64 -11.91 -0.25
CA GLN A 144 -4.16 -13.28 -0.47
C GLN A 144 -4.03 -13.53 -1.97
N GLN A 145 -5.08 -14.04 -2.60
CA GLN A 145 -5.08 -14.31 -4.02
C GLN A 145 -5.28 -13.03 -4.83
N ILE A 146 -4.57 -12.93 -5.93
CA ILE A 146 -4.66 -11.81 -6.87
C ILE A 146 -5.54 -12.25 -8.05
N PRO A 147 -6.65 -11.56 -8.31
CA PRO A 147 -7.50 -11.84 -9.47
C PRO A 147 -6.85 -11.29 -10.75
N PHE A 148 -5.84 -11.97 -11.27
CA PHE A 148 -5.02 -11.53 -12.40
C PHE A 148 -5.81 -11.25 -13.70
N ASP A 149 -6.96 -11.86 -13.86
CA ASP A 149 -7.81 -11.71 -15.03
C ASP A 149 -8.78 -10.51 -14.91
N ASP A 150 -8.99 -9.96 -13.72
CA ASP A 150 -9.87 -8.82 -13.46
C ASP A 150 -9.11 -7.50 -13.49
N LYS A 151 -8.78 -7.04 -14.70
CA LYS A 151 -8.01 -5.80 -14.91
C LYS A 151 -8.77 -4.52 -14.54
N GLU A 152 -10.08 -4.59 -14.39
CA GLU A 152 -10.90 -3.46 -13.98
C GLU A 152 -10.81 -3.21 -12.48
N ASN A 153 -10.82 -4.28 -11.68
CA ASN A 153 -10.87 -4.21 -10.24
C ASN A 153 -9.56 -4.66 -9.55
N CYS A 154 -8.54 -5.05 -10.31
CA CYS A 154 -7.24 -5.44 -9.78
C CYS A 154 -6.10 -4.89 -10.63
N ILE A 155 -5.22 -4.13 -9.98
CA ILE A 155 -4.01 -3.54 -10.58
C ILE A 155 -2.82 -3.99 -9.74
N TYR A 156 -1.71 -4.37 -10.38
CA TYR A 156 -0.55 -4.92 -9.66
C TYR A 156 0.76 -4.63 -10.39
N SER A 157 1.88 -4.69 -9.64
CA SER A 157 3.21 -4.55 -10.24
C SER A 157 3.51 -5.76 -11.14
N PRO A 158 4.07 -5.54 -12.35
CA PRO A 158 4.31 -6.63 -13.32
C PRO A 158 5.14 -7.78 -12.77
N ASP A 159 5.97 -7.50 -11.79
CA ASP A 159 6.93 -8.43 -11.20
C ASP A 159 6.48 -8.98 -9.83
N VAL A 160 5.24 -8.75 -9.39
CA VAL A 160 4.74 -9.17 -8.06
C VAL A 160 4.92 -10.67 -7.80
N VAL A 161 4.79 -11.53 -8.81
CA VAL A 161 4.98 -12.98 -8.67
C VAL A 161 6.43 -13.39 -8.97
N SER A 162 7.01 -12.85 -10.05
CA SER A 162 8.37 -13.23 -10.46
C SER A 162 9.41 -12.83 -9.42
N PHE A 163 9.27 -11.68 -8.79
CA PHE A 163 10.14 -11.24 -7.71
C PHE A 163 10.03 -12.17 -6.47
N ALA A 164 8.81 -12.61 -6.11
CA ALA A 164 8.65 -13.58 -5.03
C ALA A 164 9.32 -14.92 -5.33
N ARG A 165 9.29 -15.38 -6.59
CA ARG A 165 10.01 -16.58 -7.03
C ARG A 165 11.52 -16.41 -6.96
N GLU A 166 12.03 -15.29 -7.45
CA GLU A 166 13.46 -14.95 -7.40
C GLU A 166 13.99 -14.98 -5.97
N LYS A 167 13.21 -14.44 -5.02
CA LYS A 167 13.57 -14.43 -3.59
C LYS A 167 13.30 -15.76 -2.86
N GLY A 168 12.71 -16.74 -3.53
CA GLY A 168 12.36 -18.02 -2.90
C GLY A 168 11.16 -17.96 -1.94
N TYR A 169 10.37 -16.89 -2.01
CA TYR A 169 9.17 -16.74 -1.16
C TYR A 169 7.94 -17.48 -1.70
N PHE A 170 8.00 -17.87 -2.97
CA PHE A 170 6.93 -18.59 -3.64
C PHE A 170 7.48 -19.56 -4.70
N SER A 171 6.86 -20.74 -4.77
CA SER A 171 7.05 -21.70 -5.86
C SER A 171 5.69 -22.26 -6.24
N GLY A 172 5.32 -22.22 -7.52
CA GLY A 172 4.01 -22.70 -7.96
C GLY A 172 3.49 -21.91 -9.16
N ARG A 173 2.21 -22.14 -9.49
CA ARG A 173 1.54 -21.45 -10.59
C ARG A 173 1.06 -20.06 -10.12
N ASP A 174 1.04 -19.08 -11.01
CA ASP A 174 0.63 -17.69 -10.68
C ASP A 174 -0.75 -17.64 -10.00
N LYS A 175 -1.71 -18.46 -10.44
CA LYS A 175 -3.05 -18.53 -9.86
C LYS A 175 -3.08 -18.96 -8.38
N ASP A 176 -2.03 -19.61 -7.91
CA ASP A 176 -1.90 -20.10 -6.53
C ASP A 176 -1.11 -19.11 -5.66
N PHE A 177 -0.67 -17.97 -6.25
CA PHE A 177 0.09 -16.95 -5.55
C PHE A 177 -0.76 -16.22 -4.51
N SER A 178 -0.17 -15.99 -3.34
CA SER A 178 -0.73 -15.16 -2.28
C SER A 178 0.25 -14.07 -1.90
N PHE A 179 -0.14 -12.80 -2.08
CA PHE A 179 0.69 -11.65 -1.71
C PHE A 179 1.05 -11.72 -0.23
N GLN A 180 0.06 -11.90 0.63
CA GLN A 180 0.24 -11.99 2.07
C GLN A 180 1.21 -13.12 2.47
N LYS A 181 1.06 -14.33 1.92
CA LYS A 181 1.96 -15.46 2.26
C LYS A 181 3.39 -15.20 1.80
N ALA A 182 3.57 -14.59 0.63
CA ALA A 182 4.88 -14.32 0.07
C ALA A 182 5.60 -13.19 0.82
N TYR A 183 4.92 -12.08 1.08
CA TYR A 183 5.55 -10.85 1.54
C TYR A 183 5.33 -10.51 3.03
N CYS A 184 4.26 -11.03 3.64
CA CYS A 184 3.94 -10.81 5.04
C CYS A 184 3.33 -12.07 5.69
N PRO A 185 4.09 -13.18 5.81
CA PRO A 185 3.58 -14.40 6.40
C PRO A 185 3.11 -14.16 7.84
N TYR A 186 2.05 -14.87 8.25
CA TYR A 186 1.53 -14.77 9.61
C TYR A 186 2.55 -15.27 10.63
N ASP A 187 2.64 -14.53 11.72
CA ASP A 187 3.21 -14.98 12.97
C ASP A 187 2.15 -14.95 14.09
N PHE A 188 2.52 -15.37 15.29
CA PHE A 188 1.60 -15.39 16.43
C PHE A 188 1.09 -13.99 16.80
N SER A 189 1.94 -12.97 16.72
CA SER A 189 1.60 -11.58 17.00
C SER A 189 0.57 -11.04 15.99
N ALA A 190 0.79 -11.33 14.70
CA ALA A 190 -0.11 -10.94 13.62
C ALA A 190 -1.52 -11.54 13.81
N LEU A 191 -1.60 -12.83 14.11
CA LEU A 191 -2.90 -13.49 14.33
C LEU A 191 -3.62 -12.91 15.55
N ARG A 192 -2.93 -12.77 16.66
CA ARG A 192 -3.54 -12.36 17.92
C ARG A 192 -3.76 -10.84 18.03
N GLY A 193 -2.81 -10.06 17.59
CA GLY A 193 -2.84 -8.60 17.72
C GLY A 193 -3.49 -7.88 16.53
N CYS A 194 -3.28 -8.36 15.32
CA CYS A 194 -3.73 -7.69 14.10
C CYS A 194 -5.07 -8.24 13.62
N GLU A 195 -5.14 -9.53 13.34
CA GLU A 195 -6.36 -10.16 12.81
C GLU A 195 -7.53 -10.13 13.80
N ALA A 196 -7.27 -10.20 15.11
CA ALA A 196 -8.32 -10.06 16.13
C ALA A 196 -9.02 -8.69 16.09
N ARG A 197 -8.29 -7.61 15.72
CA ARG A 197 -8.88 -6.26 15.54
C ARG A 197 -9.80 -6.22 14.32
N VAL A 198 -9.38 -6.80 13.20
CA VAL A 198 -10.18 -6.91 11.99
C VAL A 198 -11.42 -7.77 12.23
N TRP A 199 -11.27 -8.91 12.89
CA TRP A 199 -12.40 -9.76 13.29
C TRP A 199 -13.37 -8.98 14.20
N SER A 200 -12.88 -8.24 15.19
CA SER A 200 -13.70 -7.42 16.09
C SER A 200 -14.49 -6.34 15.36
N PHE A 201 -13.94 -5.81 14.25
CA PHE A 201 -14.64 -4.88 13.37
C PHE A 201 -15.77 -5.59 12.61
N PHE A 202 -15.46 -6.67 11.88
CA PHE A 202 -16.43 -7.36 11.03
C PHE A 202 -17.60 -7.96 11.80
N ARG A 203 -17.38 -8.51 13.00
CA ARG A 203 -18.47 -9.08 13.82
C ARG A 203 -19.57 -8.08 14.22
N LYS A 204 -19.29 -6.78 14.15
CA LYS A 204 -20.31 -5.75 14.39
C LYS A 204 -21.35 -5.67 13.27
N TYR A 205 -20.94 -6.06 12.08
CA TYR A 205 -21.77 -6.01 10.86
C TYR A 205 -22.29 -7.38 10.46
N ASP A 206 -21.53 -8.44 10.75
CA ASP A 206 -21.89 -9.81 10.43
C ASP A 206 -21.71 -10.74 11.67
N LYS A 207 -22.84 -11.14 12.24
CA LYS A 207 -22.87 -12.02 13.41
C LYS A 207 -22.37 -13.44 13.13
N SER A 208 -22.31 -13.87 11.87
CA SER A 208 -21.73 -15.16 11.51
C SER A 208 -20.24 -15.25 11.91
N MET A 209 -19.60 -14.10 12.04
CA MET A 209 -18.21 -14.01 12.53
C MET A 209 -18.02 -14.48 13.99
N ASP A 210 -19.08 -14.57 14.78
CA ASP A 210 -19.00 -15.02 16.17
C ASP A 210 -18.56 -16.49 16.28
N GLN A 211 -18.82 -17.32 15.27
CA GLN A 211 -18.35 -18.72 15.21
C GLN A 211 -16.82 -18.86 15.28
N TYR A 212 -16.07 -17.82 14.95
CA TYR A 212 -14.60 -17.82 14.97
C TYR A 212 -14.02 -17.33 16.31
N MET A 213 -14.86 -17.04 17.30
CA MET A 213 -14.42 -16.49 18.60
C MET A 213 -13.44 -17.42 19.33
N ASP A 214 -13.62 -18.74 19.22
CA ASP A 214 -12.75 -19.71 19.89
C ASP A 214 -11.36 -19.84 19.26
N LEU A 215 -11.17 -19.36 18.01
CA LEU A 215 -9.86 -19.33 17.36
C LEU A 215 -8.97 -18.17 17.84
N ILE A 216 -9.55 -17.21 18.58
CA ILE A 216 -8.88 -15.99 19.02
C ILE A 216 -8.53 -16.03 20.53
N LYS A 217 -9.15 -16.94 21.29
CA LYS A 217 -8.82 -17.21 22.70
C LYS A 217 -7.52 -18.00 22.84
#